data_558aea979f5db3d8a78a87e36360e1df
#
_entry.id   558aea979f5db3d8a78a87e36360e1df
#
_cell.length_a   1.000
_cell.length_b   1.000
_cell.length_c   1.000
_cell.angle_alpha   90.00
_cell.angle_beta   90.00
_cell.angle_gamma   90.00
#
_symmetry.space_group_name_H-M   'P 1'
#
loop_
_entity.id
_entity.type
_entity.pdbx_description
1 polymer ?
#
loop_
_entity_poly.entity_id
_entity_poly.type
_entity_poly.pdbx_seq_one_letter_code
_entity_poly.pdbx_strand_id
1 'polypeptide(L)'
;MRSRWTRLAMSVAAAALLVSGASAQQSNTDDGKRKVKTKTAPTYPELARRMNVSGKVKIEVIITPDGHVRSSRVIGGHPLLVQSCQDAVKEWKFFPAPEETTQIIEFDFHGGN
;
A
#
# COMPACT_ATOMS: atom_id res chain seq x y z
N MET A 1 34.34 -65.66 4.98
CA MET A 1 34.07 -65.25 4.85
C MET A 1 33.59 -64.35 4.74
N ARG A 2 33.44 -63.81 4.81
CA ARG A 2 33.00 -63.14 4.59
C ARG A 2 32.56 -62.09 4.65
N SER A 3 32.37 -61.52 4.63
CA SER A 3 31.93 -60.69 4.62
C SER A 3 31.39 -59.86 4.54
N ARG A 4 31.08 -59.44 4.65
CA ARG A 4 30.54 -58.80 4.48
C ARG A 4 30.12 -57.79 4.54
N TRP A 5 29.96 -57.36 4.53
CA TRP A 5 29.53 -56.50 4.49
C TRP A 5 29.08 -55.61 4.40
N THR A 6 28.92 -55.26 4.34
CA THR A 6 28.47 -54.50 4.22
C THR A 6 28.00 -53.60 4.11
N ARG A 7 27.68 -53.22 4.11
CA ARG A 7 27.24 -52.40 3.87
C ARG A 7 26.75 -51.47 3.98
N LEU A 8 26.50 -50.83 3.92
CA LEU A 8 26.06 -50.04 3.95
C LEU A 8 25.55 -49.11 3.71
N ALA A 9 25.12 -48.59 3.62
CA ALA A 9 24.63 -47.88 3.37
C ALA A 9 24.23 -46.87 3.47
N MET A 10 23.98 -46.22 3.56
CA MET A 10 23.63 -45.37 3.56
C MET A 10 22.99 -44.55 3.30
N SER A 11 22.59 -43.90 3.26
CA SER A 11 22.01 -43.20 3.05
C SER A 11 21.57 -42.21 3.08
N VAL A 12 21.33 -41.61 3.11
CA VAL A 12 20.98 -40.67 3.08
C VAL A 12 20.25 -39.85 2.91
N ALA A 13 19.99 -39.18 2.96
CA ALA A 13 19.31 -38.48 2.86
C ALA A 13 19.05 -37.39 2.69
N ALA A 14 18.75 -36.81 2.64
CA ALA A 14 18.47 -35.94 2.38
C ALA A 14 17.77 -35.07 2.48
N ALA A 15 17.48 -34.47 2.58
CA ALA A 15 16.87 -33.72 2.67
C ALA A 15 16.39 -32.72 2.32
N ALA A 16 16.04 -32.21 2.20
CA ALA A 16 15.57 -31.41 1.82
C ALA A 16 15.01 -30.43 2.01
N LEU A 17 14.75 -29.85 2.12
CA LEU A 17 14.21 -28.99 2.16
C LEU A 17 13.65 -28.06 1.89
N LEU A 18 13.30 -27.54 1.89
CA LEU A 18 12.76 -26.73 1.60
C LEU A 18 12.21 -25.77 1.69
N VAL A 19 11.95 -25.18 1.73
CA VAL A 19 11.45 -24.30 1.84
C VAL A 19 10.83 -23.47 1.63
N SER A 20 10.53 -22.95 1.57
CA SER A 20 9.93 -22.21 1.43
C SER A 20 9.53 -21.23 1.45
N GLY A 21 9.37 -20.76 1.48
CA GLY A 21 9.01 -19.90 1.53
C GLY A 21 8.38 -19.09 1.37
N ALA A 22 8.04 -18.81 1.12
CA ALA A 22 7.46 -18.16 0.84
C ALA A 22 6.86 -17.25 1.16
N SER A 23 6.60 -17.01 1.33
CA SER A 23 5.96 -16.31 1.56
C SER A 23 5.81 -15.18 1.44
N ALA A 24 5.88 -14.90 1.24
CA ALA A 24 5.78 -13.96 1.14
C ALA A 24 4.98 -13.23 1.00
N GLN A 25 4.60 -13.01 0.98
CA GLN A 25 4.03 -12.42 0.76
C GLN A 25 3.47 -11.60 1.20
N GLN A 26 3.18 -11.32 1.39
CA GLN A 26 2.60 -10.66 1.79
C GLN A 26 2.81 -9.67 2.11
N SER A 27 3.06 -9.50 2.33
CA SER A 27 3.23 -8.71 2.82
C SER A 27 3.22 -7.59 2.43
N ASN A 28 3.25 -7.30 1.99
CA ASN A 28 3.23 -6.38 1.48
C ASN A 28 2.74 -5.49 1.98
N THR A 29 2.62 -5.58 2.21
CA THR A 29 1.91 -4.93 2.72
C THR A 29 2.38 -3.89 3.26
N ASP A 30 2.96 -3.67 3.72
CA ASP A 30 3.37 -2.66 4.21
C ASP A 30 4.45 -2.19 3.75
N ASP A 31 5.05 -2.50 3.05
CA ASP A 31 6.06 -2.03 2.46
C ASP A 31 6.27 -0.67 2.75
N GLY A 32 6.45 -0.17 3.79
CA GLY A 32 6.74 1.20 4.01
C GLY A 32 5.55 2.09 4.05
N LYS A 33 4.41 1.53 3.86
CA LYS A 33 3.24 2.35 3.93
C LYS A 33 2.83 2.58 5.35
N ARG A 34 2.42 3.80 5.63
CA ARG A 34 1.97 4.16 6.96
C ARG A 34 0.52 3.73 7.14
N LYS A 35 0.17 3.22 8.28
CA LYS A 35 -1.19 2.87 8.55
C LYS A 35 -2.03 4.08 8.76
N VAL A 36 -3.23 4.09 8.24
CA VAL A 36 -4.15 5.21 8.34
C VAL A 36 -4.91 5.12 9.65
N LYS A 37 -4.97 6.21 10.37
CA LYS A 37 -5.70 6.28 11.60
C LYS A 37 -7.07 6.92 11.37
N THR A 38 -7.11 7.97 10.60
CA THR A 38 -8.37 8.66 10.28
C THR A 38 -8.36 9.01 8.81
N LYS A 39 -9.42 8.62 8.12
CA LYS A 39 -9.59 8.96 6.73
C LYS A 39 -10.70 9.97 6.58
N THR A 40 -10.55 10.86 5.65
CA THR A 40 -11.60 11.80 5.31
C THR A 40 -11.91 11.60 3.84
N ALA A 41 -13.15 11.34 3.52
CA ALA A 41 -13.53 11.14 2.14
C ALA A 41 -13.63 12.49 1.43
N PRO A 42 -13.19 12.57 0.19
CA PRO A 42 -13.32 13.82 -0.54
C PRO A 42 -14.76 14.03 -0.94
N THR A 43 -15.16 15.28 -1.00
CA THR A 43 -16.49 15.63 -1.45
C THR A 43 -16.53 15.56 -2.96
N TYR A 44 -17.58 15.00 -3.52
CA TYR A 44 -17.72 14.96 -4.97
C TYR A 44 -18.15 16.36 -5.39
N PRO A 45 -17.32 17.09 -6.12
CA PRO A 45 -17.66 18.48 -6.47
C PRO A 45 -18.92 18.52 -7.31
N GLU A 46 -19.75 19.49 -7.04
CA GLU A 46 -21.00 19.58 -7.74
C GLU A 46 -20.83 19.78 -9.23
N LEU A 47 -19.90 20.60 -9.63
CA LEU A 47 -19.65 20.80 -11.04
C LEU A 47 -19.21 19.50 -11.71
N ALA A 48 -18.35 18.73 -11.05
CA ALA A 48 -17.92 17.47 -11.61
C ALA A 48 -19.09 16.52 -11.75
N ARG A 49 -19.98 16.52 -10.77
CA ARG A 49 -21.13 15.65 -10.82
C ARG A 49 -22.04 16.02 -11.99
N ARG A 50 -22.28 17.30 -12.16
CA ARG A 50 -23.14 17.75 -13.24
C ARG A 50 -22.55 17.45 -14.60
N MET A 51 -21.25 17.46 -14.71
CA MET A 51 -20.60 17.21 -15.97
C MET A 51 -20.24 15.75 -16.15
N ASN A 52 -20.69 14.90 -15.23
CA ASN A 52 -20.42 13.47 -15.28
C ASN A 52 -18.92 13.16 -15.31
N VAL A 53 -18.15 13.94 -14.61
CA VAL A 53 -16.72 13.68 -14.51
C VAL A 53 -16.49 12.65 -13.42
N SER A 54 -15.75 11.60 -13.74
CA SER A 54 -15.45 10.57 -12.77
C SER A 54 -14.02 10.11 -13.03
N GLY A 55 -13.55 9.17 -12.27
CA GLY A 55 -12.21 8.63 -12.47
C GLY A 55 -11.40 8.63 -11.21
N LYS A 56 -10.13 8.37 -11.37
CA LYS A 56 -9.23 8.22 -10.23
C LYS A 56 -8.32 9.42 -10.09
N VAL A 57 -8.03 9.76 -8.84
CA VAL A 57 -7.10 10.84 -8.54
C VAL A 57 -6.01 10.24 -7.67
N LYS A 58 -4.77 10.50 -8.03
CA LYS A 58 -3.63 10.02 -7.25
C LYS A 58 -2.91 11.21 -6.66
N ILE A 59 -2.67 11.16 -5.39
CA ILE A 59 -1.98 12.23 -4.69
C ILE A 59 -0.84 11.65 -3.88
N GLU A 60 0.34 12.22 -4.06
CA GLU A 60 1.48 11.81 -3.27
C GLU A 60 1.48 12.67 -2.02
N VAL A 61 1.57 12.06 -0.86
CA VAL A 61 1.57 12.80 0.39
C VAL A 61 2.84 12.51 1.16
N ILE A 62 3.31 13.52 1.87
CA ILE A 62 4.44 13.36 2.76
C ILE A 62 3.88 13.41 4.17
N ILE A 63 4.11 12.36 4.93
CA ILE A 63 3.53 12.17 6.24
C ILE A 63 4.62 12.34 7.29
N THR A 64 4.38 13.21 8.25
CA THR A 64 5.35 13.46 9.30
C THR A 64 5.45 12.26 10.25
N PRO A 65 6.51 12.18 11.02
CA PRO A 65 6.60 11.07 11.97
C PRO A 65 5.42 10.98 12.92
N ASP A 66 4.81 12.11 13.29
CA ASP A 66 3.67 12.06 14.20
C ASP A 66 2.35 11.79 13.48
N GLY A 67 2.37 11.57 12.17
CA GLY A 67 1.17 11.12 11.49
C GLY A 67 0.35 12.15 10.75
N HIS A 68 0.86 13.33 10.59
CA HIS A 68 0.13 14.38 9.87
C HIS A 68 0.61 14.48 8.43
N VAL A 69 -0.28 14.92 7.56
CA VAL A 69 0.11 15.16 6.18
C VAL A 69 0.79 16.51 6.14
N ARG A 70 2.08 16.48 5.82
CA ARG A 70 2.86 17.70 5.76
C ARG A 70 2.68 18.42 4.44
N SER A 71 2.59 17.69 3.38
CA SER A 71 2.37 18.28 2.06
C SER A 71 1.78 17.23 1.14
N SER A 72 1.23 17.70 0.05
CA SER A 72 0.64 16.80 -0.93
C SER A 72 0.92 17.34 -2.32
N ARG A 73 1.00 16.44 -3.28
CA ARG A 73 1.27 16.80 -4.64
C ARG A 73 0.43 15.91 -5.53
N VAL A 74 -0.24 16.49 -6.48
CA VAL A 74 -1.11 15.74 -7.39
C VAL A 74 -0.26 15.00 -8.40
N ILE A 75 -0.44 13.69 -8.50
CA ILE A 75 0.23 12.87 -9.49
C ILE A 75 -0.63 12.80 -10.74
N GLY A 76 -1.94 12.67 -10.58
CA GLY A 76 -2.83 12.61 -11.72
C GLY A 76 -4.27 12.66 -11.31
N GLY A 77 -5.12 13.02 -12.22
CA GLY A 77 -6.55 13.07 -11.96
C GLY A 77 -7.17 14.25 -12.67
N HIS A 78 -8.48 14.22 -12.79
CA HIS A 78 -9.20 15.29 -13.45
C HIS A 78 -9.16 16.56 -12.59
N PRO A 79 -8.91 17.72 -13.19
CA PRO A 79 -8.80 18.95 -12.42
C PRO A 79 -10.01 19.24 -11.54
N LEU A 80 -11.20 18.89 -11.99
CA LEU A 80 -12.40 19.16 -11.21
C LEU A 80 -12.49 18.31 -9.96
N LEU A 81 -11.73 17.22 -9.90
CA LEU A 81 -11.76 16.32 -8.75
C LEU A 81 -10.58 16.55 -7.82
N VAL A 82 -9.51 17.12 -8.34
CA VAL A 82 -8.26 17.21 -7.63
C VAL A 82 -8.36 18.02 -6.36
N GLN A 83 -9.04 19.15 -6.45
CA GLN A 83 -9.09 20.05 -5.30
C GLN A 83 -9.73 19.40 -4.08
N SER A 84 -10.83 18.70 -4.30
CA SER A 84 -11.50 18.08 -3.16
C SER A 84 -10.65 16.96 -2.56
N CYS A 85 -9.84 16.29 -3.37
CA CYS A 85 -8.96 15.26 -2.87
C CYS A 85 -7.84 15.88 -2.06
N GLN A 86 -7.30 16.99 -2.50
CA GLN A 86 -6.26 17.66 -1.74
C GLN A 86 -6.78 18.17 -0.41
N ASP A 87 -8.00 18.68 -0.41
CA ASP A 87 -8.60 19.13 0.84
C ASP A 87 -8.81 17.96 1.79
N ALA A 88 -9.25 16.84 1.25
CA ALA A 88 -9.50 15.68 2.08
C ALA A 88 -8.23 15.12 2.70
N VAL A 89 -7.16 14.99 1.90
CA VAL A 89 -5.94 14.39 2.45
C VAL A 89 -5.30 15.24 3.52
N LYS A 90 -5.55 16.53 3.53
CA LYS A 90 -5.01 17.38 4.58
C LYS A 90 -5.53 16.99 5.94
N GLU A 91 -6.70 16.38 5.96
CA GLU A 91 -7.30 15.99 7.22
C GLU A 91 -7.06 14.53 7.58
N TRP A 92 -6.38 13.80 6.74
CA TRP A 92 -6.07 12.43 7.05
C TRP A 92 -5.04 12.39 8.16
N LYS A 93 -5.17 11.38 9.01
CA LYS A 93 -4.22 11.17 10.08
C LYS A 93 -3.69 9.76 9.98
N PHE A 94 -2.43 9.60 10.29
CA PHE A 94 -1.78 8.29 10.22
C PHE A 94 -1.20 7.97 11.57
N PHE A 95 -0.91 6.71 11.79
CA PHE A 95 -0.26 6.34 13.04
C PHE A 95 1.19 6.80 13.00
N PRO A 96 1.75 7.14 14.16
CA PRO A 96 3.12 7.62 14.21
C PRO A 96 4.12 6.59 13.73
N ALA A 97 5.24 7.05 13.27
CA ALA A 97 6.32 6.20 12.84
C ALA A 97 7.62 6.94 13.09
N PRO A 98 8.74 6.23 13.10
CA PRO A 98 10.01 6.89 13.41
C PRO A 98 10.45 7.91 12.39
N GLU A 99 10.02 7.74 11.15
CA GLU A 99 10.49 8.63 10.09
C GLU A 99 9.39 9.13 9.21
N GLU A 100 9.68 10.18 8.51
CA GLU A 100 8.76 10.73 7.53
C GLU A 100 8.53 9.69 6.44
N THR A 101 7.34 9.65 5.92
CA THR A 101 6.95 8.67 4.90
C THR A 101 6.34 9.38 3.72
N THR A 102 6.66 8.92 2.54
CA THR A 102 6.01 9.42 1.32
C THR A 102 5.19 8.28 0.76
N GLN A 103 3.93 8.54 0.49
CA GLN A 103 3.11 7.48 -0.11
C GLN A 103 2.03 8.09 -0.98
N ILE A 104 1.47 7.27 -1.85
CA ILE A 104 0.46 7.71 -2.79
C ILE A 104 -0.90 7.24 -2.34
N ILE A 105 -1.86 8.15 -2.34
CA ILE A 105 -3.24 7.84 -1.99
C ILE A 105 -4.06 7.98 -3.26
N GLU A 106 -4.88 6.99 -3.53
CA GLU A 106 -5.71 7.01 -4.71
C GLU A 106 -7.17 7.14 -4.30
N PHE A 107 -7.88 8.03 -4.94
CA PHE A 107 -9.32 8.18 -4.72
C PHE A 107 -10.02 7.83 -6.02
N ASP A 108 -11.15 7.19 -5.89
CA ASP A 108 -11.91 6.75 -7.05
C ASP A 108 -13.28 7.40 -6.99
N PHE A 109 -13.58 8.23 -7.96
CA PHE A 109 -14.89 8.90 -8.04
C PHE A 109 -15.74 8.19 -9.08
N HIS A 110 -16.89 7.72 -8.63
CA HIS A 110 -17.78 7.06 -9.56
C HIS A 110 -18.87 8.03 -9.90
N GLY A 111 -19.00 8.30 -11.11
CA GLY A 111 -20.01 9.18 -11.52
C GLY A 111 -21.33 8.67 -11.21
N GLY A 112 -22.09 8.79 -11.28
CA GLY A 112 -23.12 8.14 -11.12
C GLY A 112 -23.91 8.23 -10.16
N ASN A 113 -24.15 8.38 -9.81
CA ASN A 113 -25.00 8.25 -9.04
C ASN A 113 -25.14 8.51 -8.32
#